data_778a768ad2f58224d695ff37cf90358c
#
_entry.id   778a768ad2f58224d695ff37cf90358c
#
_cell.length_a   1.000
_cell.length_b   1.000
_cell.length_c   1.000
_cell.angle_alpha   90.00
_cell.angle_beta   90.00
_cell.angle_gamma   90.00
#
_symmetry.space_group_name_H-M   'P 1'
#
loop_
_entity.id
_entity.type
_entity.pdbx_description
1 polymer ?
#
loop_
_entity_poly.entity_id
_entity_poly.type
_entity_poly.pdbx_seq_one_letter_code
_entity_poly.pdbx_strand_id
1 'polypeptide(L)'
;MVHKVCLVAQGFSQQPGLDYEATFALVGQITSLCLLLTITAAYDLELYQADVQGTYLNGDLDHDIYMWLPSHYTPLNPNAIALKLNKTLYGLKQSGREWWKVLGGALEALGFWRCKSEWGLYVLPGNNAPKAIMLVYVNNLVIAACNISTIDNILNQFSRKWTLSSLGPATYVLGIWITCSRPNKTIILSQTAYINTLLKCYLGFSTTIAKHAPLPSQWRKYMRRGRTAKKKCLNEKG
;
A
#
# COMPACT_ATOMS: atom_id res chain seq x y z
N MET A 1 -7.80 6.66 23.52
CA MET A 1 -6.70 7.03 22.60
C MET A 1 -5.81 5.79 22.48
N VAL A 2 -5.61 5.23 21.30
CA VAL A 2 -4.75 4.05 21.11
C VAL A 2 -3.40 4.56 20.61
N HIS A 3 -2.36 4.37 21.41
CA HIS A 3 -0.99 4.71 21.00
C HIS A 3 -0.42 3.55 20.17
N LYS A 4 0.02 3.84 18.95
CA LYS A 4 0.66 2.88 18.07
C LYS A 4 2.17 3.11 18.10
N VAL A 5 2.93 2.10 18.54
CA VAL A 5 4.39 2.09 18.51
C VAL A 5 4.85 1.08 17.47
N CYS A 6 5.79 1.47 16.61
CA CYS A 6 6.40 0.60 15.62
C CYS A 6 7.91 0.55 15.81
N LEU A 7 8.45 -0.65 15.96
CA LEU A 7 9.88 -0.87 15.88
C LEU A 7 10.30 -0.86 14.41
N VAL A 8 11.34 -0.08 14.09
CA VAL A 8 11.83 0.10 12.72
C VAL A 8 13.34 -0.11 12.69
N ALA A 9 13.82 -0.94 11.76
CA ALA A 9 15.25 -1.13 11.55
C ALA A 9 15.86 0.04 10.76
N GLN A 10 17.13 0.34 11.03
CA GLN A 10 17.90 1.35 10.31
C GLN A 10 18.51 0.77 9.03
N GLY A 11 17.66 0.39 8.06
CA GLY A 11 18.08 -0.27 6.82
C GLY A 11 19.05 0.54 5.95
N PHE A 12 19.20 1.84 6.22
CA PHE A 12 20.23 2.65 5.53
C PHE A 12 21.67 2.20 5.85
N SER A 13 21.89 1.50 6.96
CA SER A 13 23.19 0.94 7.34
C SER A 13 23.48 -0.43 6.72
N GLN A 14 22.48 -1.07 6.10
CA GLN A 14 22.66 -2.37 5.46
C GLN A 14 23.58 -2.31 4.23
N GLN A 15 24.41 -3.35 4.09
CA GLN A 15 25.40 -3.49 3.01
C GLN A 15 24.91 -4.50 1.96
N PRO A 16 24.92 -4.13 0.66
CA PRO A 16 24.61 -5.06 -0.44
C PRO A 16 25.61 -6.22 -0.45
N GLY A 17 25.12 -7.44 -0.73
CA GLY A 17 25.95 -8.65 -0.77
C GLY A 17 26.30 -9.25 0.59
N LEU A 18 25.99 -8.55 1.70
CA LEU A 18 26.16 -9.05 3.06
C LEU A 18 24.79 -9.20 3.77
N ASP A 19 24.02 -8.12 3.79
CA ASP A 19 22.73 -8.08 4.49
C ASP A 19 21.54 -8.37 3.56
N TYR A 20 21.71 -8.16 2.28
CA TYR A 20 20.70 -8.41 1.25
C TYR A 20 21.31 -8.45 -0.14
N GLU A 21 20.70 -9.21 -1.04
CA GLU A 21 21.07 -9.31 -2.45
C GLU A 21 20.25 -8.36 -3.33
N ALA A 22 18.94 -8.35 -3.13
CA ALA A 22 18.01 -7.58 -3.95
C ALA A 22 16.92 -6.93 -3.10
N THR A 23 16.52 -5.73 -3.51
CA THR A 23 15.51 -4.93 -2.79
C THR A 23 14.26 -4.66 -3.62
N PHE A 24 14.28 -5.03 -4.91
CA PHE A 24 13.20 -4.70 -5.82
C PHE A 24 11.90 -5.38 -5.38
N ALA A 25 10.95 -4.56 -4.98
CA ALA A 25 9.59 -4.96 -4.63
C ALA A 25 8.62 -4.38 -5.65
N LEU A 26 7.72 -5.22 -6.12
CA LEU A 26 6.72 -4.83 -7.09
C LEU A 26 5.49 -4.29 -6.39
N VAL A 27 5.12 -3.08 -6.74
CA VAL A 27 3.96 -2.38 -6.20
C VAL A 27 3.06 -2.00 -7.36
N GLY A 28 1.77 -2.24 -7.23
CA GLY A 28 0.78 -1.87 -8.23
C GLY A 28 0.85 -0.37 -8.56
N GLN A 29 0.71 -0.02 -9.83
CA GLN A 29 0.72 1.37 -10.28
C GLN A 29 -0.67 1.98 -10.17
N ILE A 30 -0.74 3.31 -10.09
CA ILE A 30 -2.02 4.04 -10.07
C ILE A 30 -2.81 3.83 -11.37
N THR A 31 -2.10 3.66 -12.49
CA THR A 31 -2.68 3.32 -13.80
C THR A 31 -3.38 1.97 -13.77
N SER A 32 -2.84 1.01 -13.03
CA SER A 32 -3.44 -0.31 -12.86
C SER A 32 -4.68 -0.27 -11.97
N LEU A 33 -4.71 0.63 -10.98
CA LEU A 33 -5.93 0.92 -10.23
C LEU A 33 -7.01 1.49 -11.17
N CYS A 34 -6.68 2.47 -12.00
CA CYS A 34 -7.63 3.04 -12.97
C CYS A 34 -8.16 1.98 -13.95
N LEU A 35 -7.28 1.08 -14.42
CA LEU A 35 -7.69 -0.04 -15.27
C LEU A 35 -8.65 -0.98 -14.54
N LEU A 36 -8.31 -1.40 -13.31
CA LEU A 36 -9.17 -2.24 -12.48
C LEU A 36 -10.55 -1.61 -12.29
N LEU A 37 -10.60 -0.32 -11.95
CA LEU A 37 -11.86 0.41 -11.76
C LEU A 37 -12.67 0.52 -13.05
N THR A 38 -12.01 0.70 -14.20
CA THR A 38 -12.68 0.73 -15.50
C THR A 38 -13.32 -0.62 -15.81
N ILE A 39 -12.60 -1.72 -15.59
CA ILE A 39 -13.11 -3.10 -15.76
C ILE A 39 -14.27 -3.33 -14.79
N THR A 40 -14.14 -2.90 -13.54
CA THR A 40 -15.18 -3.00 -12.52
C THR A 40 -16.49 -2.34 -12.97
N ALA A 41 -16.42 -1.12 -13.48
CA ALA A 41 -17.58 -0.38 -13.97
C ALA A 41 -18.19 -1.02 -15.23
N ALA A 42 -17.34 -1.46 -16.17
CA ALA A 42 -17.79 -2.04 -17.45
C ALA A 42 -18.52 -3.37 -17.26
N TYR A 43 -18.03 -4.21 -16.34
CA TYR A 43 -18.55 -5.58 -16.11
C TYR A 43 -19.43 -5.67 -14.85
N ASP A 44 -19.77 -4.56 -14.22
CA ASP A 44 -20.59 -4.48 -13.02
C ASP A 44 -20.11 -5.40 -11.89
N LEU A 45 -18.78 -5.32 -11.60
CA LEU A 45 -18.17 -6.13 -10.55
C LEU A 45 -18.35 -5.49 -9.17
N GLU A 46 -18.36 -6.32 -8.14
CA GLU A 46 -18.20 -5.88 -6.75
C GLU A 46 -16.76 -5.42 -6.51
N LEU A 47 -16.57 -4.30 -5.83
CA LEU A 47 -15.26 -3.73 -5.54
C LEU A 47 -15.06 -3.61 -4.03
N TYR A 48 -14.09 -4.32 -3.50
CA TYR A 48 -13.76 -4.38 -2.08
C TYR A 48 -12.30 -4.04 -1.82
N GLN A 49 -12.02 -3.66 -0.58
CA GLN A 49 -10.66 -3.39 -0.14
C GLN A 49 -10.38 -4.09 1.19
N ALA A 50 -9.15 -4.54 1.36
CA ALA A 50 -8.63 -5.09 2.59
C ALA A 50 -7.19 -4.62 2.82
N ASP A 51 -6.76 -4.64 4.09
CA ASP A 51 -5.39 -4.30 4.49
C ASP A 51 -4.79 -5.45 5.29
N VAL A 52 -3.55 -5.84 4.96
CA VAL A 52 -2.82 -6.87 5.69
C VAL A 52 -2.05 -6.23 6.82
N GLN A 53 -2.36 -6.61 8.06
CA GLN A 53 -1.67 -6.09 9.23
C GLN A 53 -0.26 -6.66 9.37
N GLY A 54 0.67 -5.82 9.81
CA GLY A 54 2.05 -6.27 10.07
C GLY A 54 2.75 -6.85 8.84
N THR A 55 2.42 -6.38 7.66
CA THR A 55 2.81 -6.87 6.34
C THR A 55 4.27 -7.34 6.29
N TYR A 56 5.22 -6.48 6.63
CA TYR A 56 6.63 -6.83 6.57
C TYR A 56 7.07 -7.84 7.63
N LEU A 57 6.32 -8.03 8.69
CA LEU A 57 6.62 -9.05 9.71
C LEU A 57 6.30 -10.47 9.23
N ASN A 58 5.70 -10.60 8.06
CA ASN A 58 5.35 -11.90 7.45
C ASN A 58 6.40 -12.39 6.44
N GLY A 59 7.35 -11.53 6.04
CA GLY A 59 8.42 -11.91 5.10
C GLY A 59 9.49 -12.77 5.79
N ASP A 60 10.03 -13.74 5.07
CA ASP A 60 11.18 -14.51 5.52
C ASP A 60 12.49 -13.77 5.22
N LEU A 61 13.52 -14.02 6.00
CA LEU A 61 14.87 -13.50 5.77
C LEU A 61 15.72 -14.60 5.13
N ASP A 62 16.39 -14.28 4.04
CA ASP A 62 17.34 -15.14 3.33
C ASP A 62 18.78 -14.98 3.85
N HIS A 63 19.02 -13.99 4.72
CA HIS A 63 20.31 -13.71 5.37
C HIS A 63 20.11 -13.56 6.88
N ASP A 64 21.15 -13.85 7.64
CA ASP A 64 21.18 -13.61 9.08
C ASP A 64 21.34 -12.13 9.36
N ILE A 65 20.27 -11.47 9.77
CA ILE A 65 20.23 -10.04 10.08
C ILE A 65 20.23 -9.83 11.58
N TYR A 66 21.14 -8.98 12.03
CA TYR A 66 21.27 -8.57 13.42
C TYR A 66 20.99 -7.08 13.56
N MET A 67 20.30 -6.72 14.61
CA MET A 67 19.95 -5.34 14.94
C MET A 67 20.45 -5.01 16.36
N TRP A 68 21.01 -3.82 16.54
CA TRP A 68 21.35 -3.32 17.86
C TRP A 68 20.11 -3.26 18.74
N LEU A 69 20.32 -3.42 20.06
CA LEU A 69 19.23 -3.30 21.02
C LEU A 69 18.57 -1.92 20.91
N PRO A 70 17.23 -1.85 20.81
CA PRO A 70 16.52 -0.58 20.85
C PRO A 70 16.77 0.13 22.19
N SER A 71 16.77 1.47 22.18
CA SER A 71 16.84 2.27 23.39
C SER A 71 15.73 1.84 24.37
N HIS A 72 16.11 1.70 25.65
CA HIS A 72 15.19 1.29 26.73
C HIS A 72 14.65 -0.15 26.63
N TYR A 73 15.20 -0.99 25.76
CA TYR A 73 14.88 -2.40 25.73
C TYR A 73 15.81 -3.18 26.69
N THR A 74 15.23 -3.97 27.58
CA THR A 74 15.99 -4.86 28.48
C THR A 74 15.93 -6.28 27.93
N PRO A 75 17.04 -6.84 27.42
CA PRO A 75 17.06 -8.20 26.89
C PRO A 75 16.97 -9.23 28.01
N LEU A 76 16.41 -10.41 27.71
CA LEU A 76 16.36 -11.53 28.65
C LEU A 76 17.77 -12.01 29.04
N ASN A 77 18.72 -11.97 28.10
CA ASN A 77 20.14 -12.20 28.40
C ASN A 77 20.83 -10.84 28.61
N PRO A 78 21.30 -10.52 29.82
CA PRO A 78 21.94 -9.22 30.11
C PRO A 78 23.20 -8.95 29.27
N ASN A 79 23.84 -10.01 28.75
CA ASN A 79 25.04 -9.91 27.91
C ASN A 79 24.72 -9.78 26.41
N ALA A 80 23.45 -9.74 26.03
CA ALA A 80 23.07 -9.57 24.62
C ALA A 80 23.39 -8.15 24.16
N ILE A 81 24.13 -8.03 23.06
CA ILE A 81 24.48 -6.75 22.43
C ILE A 81 23.63 -6.48 21.17
N ALA A 82 23.03 -7.51 20.60
CA ALA A 82 22.23 -7.43 19.39
C ALA A 82 21.08 -8.45 19.41
N LEU A 83 20.07 -8.19 18.58
CA LEU A 83 18.94 -9.09 18.34
C LEU A 83 19.08 -9.69 16.94
N LYS A 84 19.00 -11.02 16.83
CA LYS A 84 18.83 -11.69 15.54
C LYS A 84 17.38 -11.57 15.11
N LEU A 85 17.14 -11.12 13.88
CA LEU A 85 15.80 -11.04 13.33
C LEU A 85 15.39 -12.40 12.76
N ASN A 86 14.21 -12.88 13.11
CA ASN A 86 13.64 -14.13 12.59
C ASN A 86 12.76 -13.88 11.33
N LYS A 87 12.30 -12.66 11.16
CA LYS A 87 11.44 -12.21 10.06
C LYS A 87 11.86 -10.83 9.62
N THR A 88 11.41 -10.43 8.44
CA THR A 88 11.61 -9.06 7.98
C THR A 88 10.95 -8.05 8.92
N LEU A 89 11.51 -6.84 8.97
CA LEU A 89 11.04 -5.75 9.81
C LEU A 89 10.89 -4.48 8.97
N TYR A 90 10.03 -3.59 9.40
CA TYR A 90 9.94 -2.26 8.82
C TYR A 90 11.31 -1.58 8.83
N GLY A 91 11.67 -0.94 7.72
CA GLY A 91 12.95 -0.25 7.56
C GLY A 91 14.06 -1.07 6.92
N LEU A 92 14.01 -2.40 6.89
CA LEU A 92 14.96 -3.21 6.11
C LEU A 92 14.74 -3.02 4.61
N LYS A 93 15.81 -3.00 3.84
CA LYS A 93 15.76 -2.76 2.39
C LYS A 93 15.04 -3.88 1.63
N GLN A 94 15.19 -5.13 2.06
CA GLN A 94 14.59 -6.31 1.43
C GLN A 94 13.15 -6.60 1.87
N SER A 95 12.62 -5.96 2.93
CA SER A 95 11.31 -6.32 3.50
C SER A 95 10.17 -6.30 2.49
N GLY A 96 10.16 -5.31 1.59
CA GLY A 96 9.13 -5.23 0.55
C GLY A 96 9.19 -6.40 -0.43
N ARG A 97 10.41 -6.81 -0.81
CA ARG A 97 10.64 -7.94 -1.73
C ARG A 97 10.24 -9.27 -1.10
N GLU A 98 10.63 -9.50 0.14
CA GLU A 98 10.33 -10.75 0.82
C GLU A 98 8.83 -10.88 1.10
N TRP A 99 8.17 -9.81 1.51
CA TRP A 99 6.71 -9.78 1.60
C TRP A 99 6.05 -10.09 0.26
N TRP A 100 6.51 -9.47 -0.81
CA TRP A 100 5.96 -9.71 -2.14
C TRP A 100 6.08 -11.17 -2.59
N LYS A 101 7.19 -11.87 -2.29
CA LYS A 101 7.36 -13.31 -2.55
C LYS A 101 6.31 -14.13 -1.79
N VAL A 102 6.15 -13.87 -0.48
CA VAL A 102 5.22 -14.59 0.39
C VAL A 102 3.78 -14.39 -0.06
N LEU A 103 3.39 -13.15 -0.38
CA LEU A 103 2.05 -12.84 -0.88
C LEU A 103 1.80 -13.43 -2.25
N GLY A 104 2.76 -13.32 -3.18
CA GLY A 104 2.67 -13.87 -4.53
C GLY A 104 2.48 -15.37 -4.51
N GLY A 105 3.29 -16.11 -3.74
CA GLY A 105 3.14 -17.55 -3.58
C GLY A 105 1.78 -17.96 -2.97
N ALA A 106 1.26 -17.16 -2.06
CA ALA A 106 -0.08 -17.41 -1.49
C ALA A 106 -1.19 -17.17 -2.51
N LEU A 107 -1.09 -16.14 -3.34
CA LEU A 107 -2.03 -15.87 -4.43
C LEU A 107 -2.00 -16.98 -5.49
N GLU A 108 -0.80 -17.42 -5.88
CA GLU A 108 -0.63 -18.52 -6.82
C GLU A 108 -1.24 -19.85 -6.29
N ALA A 109 -1.05 -20.14 -4.99
CA ALA A 109 -1.67 -21.28 -4.33
C ALA A 109 -3.21 -21.20 -4.30
N LEU A 110 -3.80 -20.01 -4.37
CA LEU A 110 -5.24 -19.77 -4.49
C LEU A 110 -5.73 -19.82 -5.95
N GLY A 111 -4.85 -20.08 -6.91
CA GLY A 111 -5.15 -20.16 -8.32
C GLY A 111 -5.12 -18.83 -9.07
N PHE A 112 -4.63 -17.77 -8.44
CA PHE A 112 -4.36 -16.52 -9.15
C PHE A 112 -3.12 -16.67 -10.01
N TRP A 113 -3.15 -16.08 -11.19
CA TRP A 113 -1.96 -15.86 -11.99
C TRP A 113 -1.63 -14.37 -12.06
N ARG A 114 -0.35 -14.06 -12.04
CA ARG A 114 0.14 -12.71 -12.07
C ARG A 114 0.21 -12.17 -13.50
N CYS A 115 -0.20 -10.91 -13.69
CA CYS A 115 -0.10 -10.25 -14.98
C CYS A 115 1.36 -10.02 -15.38
N LYS A 116 1.72 -10.28 -16.63
CA LYS A 116 3.11 -10.11 -17.11
C LYS A 116 3.50 -8.65 -17.28
N SER A 117 2.56 -7.80 -17.66
CA SER A 117 2.77 -6.36 -17.89
C SER A 117 2.66 -5.52 -16.62
N GLU A 118 2.01 -6.06 -15.56
CA GLU A 118 1.79 -5.36 -14.30
C GLU A 118 1.89 -6.35 -13.14
N TRP A 119 3.00 -6.27 -12.44
CA TRP A 119 3.37 -7.25 -11.42
C TRP A 119 2.52 -7.18 -10.15
N GLY A 120 1.86 -6.05 -9.90
CA GLY A 120 0.94 -5.87 -8.79
C GLY A 120 -0.49 -6.34 -9.10
N LEU A 121 -0.77 -6.76 -10.34
CA LEU A 121 -2.10 -7.18 -10.77
C LEU A 121 -2.18 -8.71 -10.89
N TYR A 122 -3.17 -9.29 -10.22
CA TYR A 122 -3.42 -10.73 -10.18
C TYR A 122 -4.83 -11.03 -10.67
N VAL A 123 -4.99 -12.12 -11.40
CA VAL A 123 -6.26 -12.52 -11.99
C VAL A 123 -6.59 -13.95 -11.57
N LEU A 124 -7.76 -14.14 -10.99
CA LEU A 124 -8.32 -15.47 -10.75
C LEU A 124 -9.16 -15.88 -11.96
N PRO A 125 -8.76 -16.90 -12.73
CA PRO A 125 -9.46 -17.27 -13.95
C PRO A 125 -10.86 -17.82 -13.67
N GLY A 126 -11.75 -17.64 -14.64
CA GLY A 126 -13.07 -18.23 -14.71
C GLY A 126 -13.31 -18.82 -16.09
N ASN A 127 -14.51 -19.38 -16.35
CA ASN A 127 -14.80 -20.06 -17.62
C ASN A 127 -14.87 -19.09 -18.80
N ASN A 128 -15.63 -18.00 -18.69
CA ASN A 128 -15.84 -17.01 -19.75
C ASN A 128 -15.26 -15.64 -19.43
N ALA A 129 -15.01 -15.35 -18.14
CA ALA A 129 -14.45 -14.11 -17.66
C ALA A 129 -13.68 -14.38 -16.35
N PRO A 130 -12.77 -13.51 -15.93
CA PRO A 130 -12.12 -13.63 -14.63
C PRO A 130 -13.14 -13.71 -13.49
N LYS A 131 -12.94 -14.66 -12.56
CA LYS A 131 -13.74 -14.72 -11.32
C LYS A 131 -13.46 -13.53 -10.41
N ALA A 132 -12.18 -13.15 -10.34
CA ALA A 132 -11.73 -11.98 -9.58
C ALA A 132 -10.47 -11.39 -10.20
N ILE A 133 -10.29 -10.09 -9.99
CA ILE A 133 -9.06 -9.37 -10.30
C ILE A 133 -8.63 -8.68 -9.01
N MET A 134 -7.37 -8.79 -8.65
CA MET A 134 -6.81 -8.20 -7.44
C MET A 134 -5.63 -7.30 -7.78
N LEU A 135 -5.66 -6.07 -7.32
CA LEU A 135 -4.52 -5.17 -7.32
C LEU A 135 -3.89 -5.15 -5.92
N VAL A 136 -2.60 -5.41 -5.87
CA VAL A 136 -1.80 -5.40 -4.65
C VAL A 136 -0.95 -4.14 -4.60
N TYR A 137 -1.09 -3.38 -3.54
CA TYR A 137 -0.24 -2.22 -3.24
C TYR A 137 0.30 -2.33 -1.82
N VAL A 138 1.46 -2.98 -1.67
CA VAL A 138 2.13 -3.30 -0.40
C VAL A 138 1.22 -4.15 0.52
N ASN A 139 0.50 -3.53 1.43
CA ASN A 139 -0.46 -4.14 2.35
C ASN A 139 -1.92 -3.99 1.90
N ASN A 140 -2.19 -3.07 0.97
CA ASN A 140 -3.53 -2.82 0.47
C ASN A 140 -3.89 -3.78 -0.67
N LEU A 141 -5.00 -4.46 -0.52
CA LEU A 141 -5.59 -5.35 -1.50
C LEU A 141 -6.87 -4.71 -2.03
N VAL A 142 -6.96 -4.48 -3.33
CA VAL A 142 -8.18 -4.03 -4.00
C VAL A 142 -8.68 -5.16 -4.88
N ILE A 143 -9.88 -5.64 -4.59
CA ILE A 143 -10.43 -6.88 -5.18
C ILE A 143 -11.70 -6.52 -5.93
N ALA A 144 -11.74 -6.86 -7.22
CA ALA A 144 -12.94 -6.81 -8.05
C ALA A 144 -13.38 -8.24 -8.39
N ALA A 145 -14.65 -8.58 -8.15
CA ALA A 145 -15.18 -9.90 -8.46
C ALA A 145 -16.66 -9.84 -8.87
N CYS A 146 -17.15 -10.90 -9.52
CA CYS A 146 -18.52 -10.96 -10.01
C CYS A 146 -19.57 -10.93 -8.88
N ASN A 147 -19.20 -11.38 -7.68
CA ASN A 147 -20.10 -11.44 -6.52
C ASN A 147 -19.33 -11.38 -5.21
N ILE A 148 -20.03 -10.98 -4.16
CA ILE A 148 -19.50 -10.82 -2.80
C ILE A 148 -18.99 -12.16 -2.25
N SER A 149 -19.68 -13.27 -2.53
CA SER A 149 -19.28 -14.60 -2.01
C SER A 149 -17.89 -15.02 -2.51
N THR A 150 -17.51 -14.64 -3.72
CA THR A 150 -16.15 -14.84 -4.22
C THR A 150 -15.13 -14.04 -3.45
N ILE A 151 -15.43 -12.77 -3.14
CA ILE A 151 -14.58 -11.90 -2.34
C ILE A 151 -14.43 -12.47 -0.92
N ASP A 152 -15.53 -12.82 -0.27
CA ASP A 152 -15.52 -13.40 1.08
C ASP A 152 -14.70 -14.69 1.14
N ASN A 153 -14.81 -15.54 0.14
CA ASN A 153 -14.01 -16.77 0.07
C ASN A 153 -12.52 -16.46 -0.04
N ILE A 154 -12.12 -15.50 -0.88
CA ILE A 154 -10.73 -15.05 -1.00
C ILE A 154 -10.25 -14.49 0.34
N LEU A 155 -10.98 -13.56 0.94
CA LEU A 155 -10.61 -12.93 2.21
C LEU A 155 -10.53 -13.95 3.36
N ASN A 156 -11.45 -14.92 3.42
CA ASN A 156 -11.42 -15.99 4.41
C ASN A 156 -10.18 -16.89 4.26
N GLN A 157 -9.73 -17.15 3.05
CA GLN A 157 -8.49 -17.92 2.82
C GLN A 157 -7.25 -17.10 3.22
N PHE A 158 -7.23 -15.81 2.96
CA PHE A 158 -6.17 -14.89 3.42
C PHE A 158 -6.14 -14.79 4.94
N SER A 159 -7.30 -14.68 5.61
CA SER A 159 -7.40 -14.55 7.06
C SER A 159 -6.92 -15.77 7.84
N ARG A 160 -6.80 -16.93 7.19
CA ARG A 160 -6.16 -18.13 7.78
C ARG A 160 -4.63 -17.97 7.91
N LYS A 161 -4.02 -17.10 7.11
CA LYS A 161 -2.56 -16.90 7.10
C LYS A 161 -2.16 -15.60 7.77
N TRP A 162 -2.97 -14.54 7.62
CA TRP A 162 -2.64 -13.19 8.07
C TRP A 162 -3.82 -12.52 8.75
N THR A 163 -3.51 -11.61 9.67
CA THR A 163 -4.53 -10.72 10.22
C THR A 163 -4.92 -9.69 9.17
N LEU A 164 -6.17 -9.72 8.75
CA LEU A 164 -6.72 -8.75 7.80
C LEU A 164 -7.58 -7.72 8.53
N SER A 165 -7.49 -6.48 8.10
CA SER A 165 -8.53 -5.49 8.28
C SER A 165 -9.38 -5.48 7.02
N SER A 166 -10.56 -6.12 7.06
CA SER A 166 -11.53 -5.98 5.97
C SER A 166 -12.19 -4.61 6.08
N LEU A 167 -11.98 -3.78 5.07
CA LEU A 167 -12.53 -2.42 5.02
C LEU A 167 -13.88 -2.38 4.29
N GLY A 168 -14.34 -3.53 3.76
CA GLY A 168 -15.58 -3.65 3.01
C GLY A 168 -15.49 -3.08 1.59
N PRO A 169 -16.60 -2.53 1.04
CA PRO A 169 -16.59 -1.89 -0.27
C PRO A 169 -15.52 -0.81 -0.37
N ALA A 170 -14.80 -0.77 -1.51
CA ALA A 170 -13.71 0.17 -1.70
C ALA A 170 -14.23 1.60 -1.83
N THR A 171 -13.95 2.43 -0.84
CA THR A 171 -14.36 3.84 -0.79
C THR A 171 -13.17 4.80 -0.78
N TYR A 172 -12.02 4.36 -0.29
CA TYR A 172 -10.81 5.19 -0.21
C TYR A 172 -9.55 4.33 -0.39
N VAL A 173 -8.91 4.47 -1.53
CA VAL A 173 -7.73 3.67 -1.91
C VAL A 173 -6.61 4.60 -2.36
N LEU A 174 -5.41 4.44 -1.80
CA LEU A 174 -4.20 5.18 -2.16
C LEU A 174 -4.37 6.72 -2.19
N GLY A 175 -5.16 7.27 -1.28
CA GLY A 175 -5.40 8.71 -1.24
C GLY A 175 -6.50 9.21 -2.17
N ILE A 176 -7.23 8.30 -2.82
CA ILE A 176 -8.31 8.61 -3.77
C ILE A 176 -9.64 8.13 -3.18
N TRP A 177 -10.61 9.02 -3.11
CA TRP A 177 -12.00 8.65 -2.82
C TRP A 177 -12.63 8.02 -4.05
N ILE A 178 -13.30 6.90 -3.84
CA ILE A 178 -14.00 6.12 -4.86
C ILE A 178 -15.48 6.13 -4.54
N THR A 179 -16.29 6.61 -5.45
CA THR A 179 -17.75 6.54 -5.38
C THR A 179 -18.24 5.70 -6.55
N CYS A 180 -18.82 4.54 -6.24
CA CYS A 180 -19.36 3.62 -7.25
C CYS A 180 -20.87 3.81 -7.36
N SER A 181 -21.37 3.99 -8.60
CA SER A 181 -22.79 3.99 -8.94
C SER A 181 -23.06 2.86 -9.92
N ARG A 182 -23.41 1.68 -9.41
CA ARG A 182 -23.66 0.48 -10.22
C ARG A 182 -24.81 0.67 -11.23
N PRO A 183 -25.95 1.29 -10.86
CA PRO A 183 -27.05 1.52 -11.80
C PRO A 183 -26.61 2.33 -13.05
N ASN A 184 -25.68 3.26 -12.85
CA ASN A 184 -25.14 4.12 -13.92
C ASN A 184 -23.85 3.57 -14.54
N LYS A 185 -23.33 2.42 -14.05
CA LYS A 185 -22.04 1.84 -14.43
C LYS A 185 -20.91 2.85 -14.39
N THR A 186 -20.89 3.71 -13.36
CA THR A 186 -19.92 4.80 -13.21
C THR A 186 -19.16 4.67 -11.90
N ILE A 187 -17.86 4.97 -11.97
CA ILE A 187 -16.99 5.13 -10.79
C ILE A 187 -16.38 6.52 -10.85
N ILE A 188 -16.61 7.30 -9.80
CA ILE A 188 -16.12 8.67 -9.66
C ILE A 188 -14.91 8.64 -8.74
N LEU A 189 -13.81 9.25 -9.16
CA LEU A 189 -12.57 9.39 -8.40
C LEU A 189 -12.42 10.84 -7.94
N SER A 190 -12.09 11.04 -6.66
CA SER A 190 -11.89 12.37 -6.10
C SER A 190 -10.65 12.42 -5.20
N GLN A 191 -9.83 13.45 -5.38
CA GLN A 191 -8.70 13.78 -4.52
C GLN A 191 -8.90 15.10 -3.78
N THR A 192 -10.14 15.55 -3.60
CA THR A 192 -10.49 16.83 -2.99
C THR A 192 -9.83 17.02 -1.61
N ALA A 193 -9.82 15.98 -0.77
CA ALA A 193 -9.19 16.05 0.54
C ALA A 193 -7.67 16.31 0.45
N TYR A 194 -6.99 15.65 -0.49
CA TYR A 194 -5.56 15.87 -0.74
C TYR A 194 -5.29 17.28 -1.28
N ILE A 195 -6.07 17.73 -2.25
CA ILE A 195 -5.97 19.08 -2.81
C ILE A 195 -6.16 20.12 -1.71
N ASN A 196 -7.16 19.99 -0.86
CA ASN A 196 -7.42 20.89 0.26
C ASN A 196 -6.25 20.90 1.26
N THR A 197 -5.64 19.76 1.53
CA THR A 197 -4.44 19.67 2.37
C THR A 197 -3.27 20.43 1.75
N LEU A 198 -3.02 20.27 0.44
CA LEU A 198 -1.99 21.01 -0.27
C LEU A 198 -2.24 22.51 -0.22
N LEU A 199 -3.49 22.94 -0.46
CA LEU A 199 -3.85 24.37 -0.43
C LEU A 199 -3.62 24.97 0.96
N LYS A 200 -4.01 24.28 2.03
CA LYS A 200 -3.73 24.71 3.41
C LYS A 200 -2.23 24.82 3.69
N CYS A 201 -1.46 23.79 3.31
CA CYS A 201 -0.02 23.74 3.57
C CYS A 201 0.79 24.78 2.79
N TYR A 202 0.41 25.07 1.55
CA TYR A 202 1.22 25.91 0.65
C TYR A 202 0.69 27.32 0.46
N LEU A 203 -0.62 27.52 0.58
CA LEU A 203 -1.26 28.81 0.31
C LEU A 203 -1.94 29.44 1.54
N GLY A 204 -2.06 28.71 2.65
CA GLY A 204 -2.72 29.18 3.86
C GLY A 204 -4.24 29.40 3.74
N PHE A 205 -4.85 28.95 2.63
CA PHE A 205 -6.29 29.13 2.37
C PHE A 205 -7.10 27.94 2.88
N SER A 206 -8.20 28.25 3.59
CA SER A 206 -9.17 27.25 4.04
C SER A 206 -10.30 26.99 3.03
N THR A 207 -10.46 27.85 2.03
CA THR A 207 -11.51 27.76 1.01
C THR A 207 -10.93 27.94 -0.38
N THR A 208 -11.28 27.05 -1.29
CA THR A 208 -10.89 27.13 -2.70
C THR A 208 -11.88 28.00 -3.46
N ILE A 209 -11.40 29.11 -3.99
CA ILE A 209 -12.09 29.80 -5.09
C ILE A 209 -11.61 29.12 -6.37
N ALA A 210 -12.51 28.38 -7.04
CA ALA A 210 -12.22 27.78 -8.33
C ALA A 210 -11.87 28.89 -9.34
N LYS A 211 -10.64 28.87 -9.87
CA LYS A 211 -10.23 29.74 -10.96
C LYS A 211 -10.27 28.93 -12.26
N HIS A 212 -10.99 29.41 -13.23
CA HIS A 212 -11.05 28.85 -14.59
C HIS A 212 -9.83 29.21 -15.46
N ALA A 213 -8.84 29.93 -14.92
CA ALA A 213 -7.65 30.34 -15.66
C ALA A 213 -6.52 29.29 -15.53
N PRO A 214 -5.76 29.04 -16.59
CA PRO A 214 -4.54 28.23 -16.49
C PRO A 214 -3.55 28.87 -15.52
N LEU A 215 -2.74 28.03 -14.87
CA LEU A 215 -1.73 28.49 -13.90
C LEU A 215 -0.84 29.58 -14.54
N PRO A 216 -0.59 30.71 -13.85
CA PRO A 216 0.27 31.77 -14.37
C PRO A 216 1.65 31.23 -14.76
N SER A 217 2.28 31.79 -15.77
CA SER A 217 3.63 31.37 -16.21
C SER A 217 4.69 31.41 -15.09
N GLN A 218 4.40 32.11 -13.99
CA GLN A 218 5.27 32.21 -12.82
C GLN A 218 5.07 31.11 -11.76
N TRP A 219 4.19 30.12 -12.00
CA TRP A 219 3.91 29.04 -11.04
C TRP A 219 5.18 28.30 -10.56
N ARG A 220 6.21 28.18 -11.40
CA ARG A 220 7.51 27.59 -11.03
C ARG A 220 8.23 28.34 -9.92
N LYS A 221 8.02 29.64 -9.79
CA LYS A 221 8.61 30.48 -8.73
C LYS A 221 7.98 30.15 -7.38
N TYR A 222 6.68 29.83 -7.34
CA TYR A 222 5.96 29.43 -6.13
C TYR A 222 6.33 28.00 -5.71
N MET A 223 6.53 27.09 -6.66
CA MET A 223 6.94 25.70 -6.37
C MET A 223 8.36 25.64 -5.78
N ARG A 224 9.27 26.54 -6.11
CA ARG A 224 10.61 26.63 -5.48
C ARG A 224 10.54 27.08 -4.01
N ARG A 225 9.62 27.97 -3.67
CA ARG A 225 9.38 28.39 -2.27
C ARG A 225 8.73 27.26 -1.44
N GLY A 226 7.96 26.39 -2.04
CA GLY A 226 7.30 25.27 -1.39
C GLY A 226 8.23 24.17 -0.85
N ARG A 227 9.50 24.08 -1.28
CA ARG A 227 10.47 23.15 -0.69
C ARG A 227 10.80 23.48 0.77
N THR A 228 10.76 24.76 1.14
CA THR A 228 10.93 25.21 2.53
C THR A 228 9.68 25.01 3.37
N ALA A 229 8.48 25.12 2.78
CA ALA A 229 7.20 24.87 3.45
C ALA A 229 6.97 23.37 3.71
N LYS A 230 7.48 22.47 2.82
CA LYS A 230 7.38 21.02 3.00
C LYS A 230 8.06 20.53 4.30
N LYS A 231 9.16 21.18 4.71
CA LYS A 231 9.81 20.91 5.99
C LYS A 231 8.96 21.31 7.20
N LYS A 232 8.17 22.39 7.08
CA LYS A 232 7.30 22.86 8.17
C LYS A 232 6.08 21.96 8.39
N CYS A 233 5.39 21.55 7.31
CA CYS A 233 4.23 20.65 7.40
C CYS A 233 4.59 19.23 7.89
N LEU A 234 5.81 18.76 7.68
CA LEU A 234 6.27 17.46 8.16
C LEU A 234 6.66 17.49 9.65
N ASN A 235 7.11 18.64 10.16
CA ASN A 235 7.50 18.80 11.57
C ASN A 235 6.33 19.11 12.50
N GLU A 236 5.15 19.51 11.99
CA GLU A 236 3.95 19.76 12.79
C GLU A 236 3.08 18.50 12.99
N LYS A 237 3.50 17.35 12.45
CA LYS A 237 2.86 16.04 12.63
C LYS A 237 3.72 15.03 13.41
N GLY A 238 4.77 15.51 14.07
CA GLY A 238 5.59 14.76 15.00
C GLY A 238 5.01 14.72 16.41
#